data_16d52a67d4ed115c81f5f156fff1ee98
#
_entry.id   16d52a67d4ed115c81f5f156fff1ee98
#
_cell.length_a   1.000
_cell.length_b   1.000
_cell.length_c   1.000
_cell.angle_alpha   90.00
_cell.angle_beta   90.00
_cell.angle_gamma   90.00
#
_symmetry.space_group_name_H-M   'P 1'
#
loop_
_entity.id
_entity.type
_entity.pdbx_description
1 polymer ?
#
loop_
_entity_poly.entity_id
_entity_poly.type
_entity_poly.pdbx_seq_one_letter_code
_entity_poly.pdbx_strand_id
1 'polypeptide(L)'
;MYILPSLFTTANIAAGFYAILQTVHGSSGEPWHLDYAADAIGFAVLFDGLDGRIARLTHTASDFGRELDSLADVITFGVAPALLAWMWGFQLLPMVIAPELRQKITELGSVACFAFLMAGASRLARFNIAKNPVPSNPGRPGKKYFVGMPIPAGAGVIAAIVHYSGGSPVNSWWTAMSWLLMVVVVGYLMVSTWRFYSFKDIDFGSRRPFRLIVIFGIVGASIWFFSRPALFAIAILYMASGVLWRLQWIFRRKTPPYREASPTP
;
A
#
# COMPACT_ATOMS: atom_id res chain seq x y z
N MET A 1 -7.26 22.83 20.40
CA MET A 1 -6.19 23.04 19.40
C MET A 1 -6.07 21.79 18.52
N TYR A 2 -7.13 21.48 17.76
CA TYR A 2 -7.26 20.24 16.96
C TYR A 2 -7.07 20.49 15.45
N ILE A 3 -6.63 21.70 15.06
CA ILE A 3 -6.64 22.16 13.65
C ILE A 3 -5.54 21.48 12.83
N LEU A 4 -4.36 21.27 13.39
CA LEU A 4 -3.21 20.73 12.64
C LEU A 4 -3.39 19.27 12.16
N PRO A 5 -3.81 18.30 13.00
CA PRO A 5 -4.08 16.94 12.51
C PRO A 5 -5.20 16.93 11.47
N SER A 6 -6.27 17.70 11.69
CA SER A 6 -7.40 17.81 10.75
C SER A 6 -6.99 18.36 9.38
N LEU A 7 -5.94 19.18 9.32
CA LEU A 7 -5.44 19.77 8.06
C LEU A 7 -4.74 18.68 7.20
N PHE A 8 -3.93 17.82 7.80
CA PHE A 8 -3.28 16.71 7.09
C PHE A 8 -4.30 15.67 6.60
N THR A 9 -5.26 15.31 7.44
CA THR A 9 -6.36 14.40 7.05
C THR A 9 -7.18 15.03 5.92
N THR A 10 -7.45 16.35 5.96
CA THR A 10 -8.14 17.05 4.87
C THR A 10 -7.32 17.02 3.59
N ALA A 11 -6.00 17.25 3.68
CA ALA A 11 -5.10 17.17 2.52
C ALA A 11 -5.06 15.76 1.93
N ASN A 12 -5.08 14.73 2.79
CA ASN A 12 -5.17 13.33 2.37
C ASN A 12 -6.46 13.05 1.59
N ILE A 13 -7.62 13.46 2.11
CA ILE A 13 -8.92 13.35 1.41
C ILE A 13 -8.90 14.13 0.08
N ALA A 14 -8.33 15.33 0.08
CA ALA A 14 -8.24 16.16 -1.13
C ALA A 14 -7.38 15.47 -2.21
N ALA A 15 -6.26 14.86 -1.84
CA ALA A 15 -5.42 14.10 -2.75
C ALA A 15 -6.15 12.86 -3.30
N GLY A 16 -6.88 12.13 -2.45
CA GLY A 16 -7.72 11.00 -2.86
C GLY A 16 -8.83 11.41 -3.82
N PHE A 17 -9.52 12.50 -3.52
CA PHE A 17 -10.56 13.06 -4.39
C PHE A 17 -9.99 13.52 -5.73
N TYR A 18 -8.85 14.22 -5.72
CA TYR A 18 -8.14 14.59 -6.94
C TYR A 18 -7.75 13.38 -7.78
N ALA A 19 -7.24 12.31 -7.15
CA ALA A 19 -6.91 11.06 -7.83
C ALA A 19 -8.15 10.45 -8.51
N ILE A 20 -9.31 10.46 -7.85
CA ILE A 20 -10.59 9.99 -8.44
C ILE A 20 -10.97 10.84 -9.65
N LEU A 21 -10.91 12.17 -9.55
CA LEU A 21 -11.23 13.06 -10.66
C LEU A 21 -10.29 12.82 -11.86
N GLN A 22 -8.99 12.71 -11.61
CA GLN A 22 -8.02 12.41 -12.66
C GLN A 22 -8.26 11.04 -13.30
N THR A 23 -8.62 10.05 -12.51
CA THR A 23 -8.96 8.72 -13.03
C THR A 23 -10.18 8.76 -13.96
N VAL A 24 -11.20 9.53 -13.60
CA VAL A 24 -12.40 9.72 -14.43
C VAL A 24 -12.04 10.47 -15.73
N HIS A 25 -11.23 11.52 -15.66
CA HIS A 25 -10.75 12.22 -16.85
C HIS A 25 -9.90 11.33 -17.76
N GLY A 26 -9.14 10.39 -17.21
CA GLY A 26 -8.38 9.39 -17.96
C GLY A 26 -9.22 8.50 -18.88
N SER A 27 -10.55 8.44 -18.67
CA SER A 27 -11.48 7.75 -19.57
C SER A 27 -11.56 8.38 -20.97
N SER A 28 -11.16 9.62 -21.13
CA SER A 28 -11.07 10.31 -22.43
C SER A 28 -9.93 9.81 -23.34
N GLY A 29 -9.07 8.90 -22.82
CA GLY A 29 -7.98 8.29 -23.58
C GLY A 29 -6.64 8.98 -23.43
N GLU A 30 -6.52 9.96 -22.54
CA GLU A 30 -5.26 10.66 -22.26
C GLU A 30 -4.52 10.03 -21.07
N PRO A 31 -3.41 9.31 -21.29
CA PRO A 31 -2.73 8.54 -20.24
C PRO A 31 -2.20 9.37 -19.08
N TRP A 32 -1.82 10.62 -19.31
CA TRP A 32 -1.25 11.49 -18.28
C TRP A 32 -2.21 11.78 -17.12
N HIS A 33 -3.54 11.71 -17.34
CA HIS A 33 -4.51 11.80 -16.25
C HIS A 33 -4.38 10.64 -15.26
N LEU A 34 -4.17 9.41 -15.78
CA LEU A 34 -3.98 8.22 -14.93
C LEU A 34 -2.62 8.28 -14.19
N ASP A 35 -1.61 8.87 -14.82
CA ASP A 35 -0.30 9.13 -14.18
C ASP A 35 -0.44 10.13 -13.02
N TYR A 36 -1.15 11.25 -13.23
CA TYR A 36 -1.44 12.21 -12.16
C TYR A 36 -2.30 11.64 -11.03
N ALA A 37 -3.23 10.74 -11.35
CA ALA A 37 -3.99 10.02 -10.31
C ALA A 37 -3.06 9.16 -9.45
N ALA A 38 -2.12 8.46 -10.09
CA ALA A 38 -1.12 7.64 -9.40
C ALA A 38 -0.19 8.51 -8.53
N ASP A 39 0.29 9.63 -9.05
CA ASP A 39 1.10 10.59 -8.31
C ASP A 39 0.38 11.12 -7.07
N ALA A 40 -0.90 11.49 -7.22
CA ALA A 40 -1.71 11.99 -6.10
C ALA A 40 -1.87 10.95 -4.99
N ILE A 41 -2.08 9.67 -5.33
CA ILE A 41 -2.10 8.56 -4.36
C ILE A 41 -0.71 8.42 -3.71
N GLY A 42 0.37 8.50 -4.48
CA GLY A 42 1.73 8.44 -3.97
C GLY A 42 2.04 9.55 -2.97
N PHE A 43 1.65 10.78 -3.28
CA PHE A 43 1.75 11.92 -2.34
C PHE A 43 0.92 11.69 -1.08
N ALA A 44 -0.31 11.20 -1.21
CA ALA A 44 -1.15 10.89 -0.07
C ALA A 44 -0.51 9.87 0.90
N VAL A 45 0.16 8.82 0.37
CA VAL A 45 0.92 7.84 1.19
C VAL A 45 2.01 8.51 2.02
N LEU A 46 2.69 9.53 1.48
CA LEU A 46 3.72 10.28 2.20
C LEU A 46 3.08 11.15 3.31
N PHE A 47 2.00 11.86 3.01
CA PHE A 47 1.30 12.72 3.97
C PHE A 47 0.69 11.93 5.13
N ASP A 48 0.08 10.78 4.87
CA ASP A 48 -0.45 9.86 5.89
C ASP A 48 0.67 9.39 6.86
N GLY A 49 1.85 9.09 6.34
CA GLY A 49 2.99 8.75 7.18
C GLY A 49 3.48 9.88 8.09
N LEU A 50 3.26 11.15 7.68
CA LEU A 50 3.67 12.34 8.42
C LEU A 50 2.64 12.76 9.47
N ASP A 51 1.34 12.76 9.15
CA ASP A 51 0.29 13.23 10.08
C ASP A 51 0.20 12.38 11.34
N GLY A 52 0.25 11.07 11.22
CA GLY A 52 0.29 10.16 12.36
C GLY A 52 1.55 10.33 13.25
N ARG A 53 2.65 10.88 12.73
CA ARG A 53 3.83 11.25 13.53
C ARG A 53 3.63 12.60 14.23
N ILE A 54 3.12 13.59 13.52
CA ILE A 54 2.86 14.94 14.03
C ILE A 54 1.82 14.90 15.13
N ALA A 55 0.70 14.19 14.95
CA ALA A 55 -0.34 14.04 15.96
C ALA A 55 0.18 13.44 17.27
N ARG A 56 1.11 12.49 17.19
CA ARG A 56 1.76 11.90 18.38
C ARG A 56 2.73 12.86 19.04
N LEU A 57 3.50 13.63 18.29
CA LEU A 57 4.46 14.61 18.83
C LEU A 57 3.77 15.81 19.48
N THR A 58 2.60 16.20 18.96
CA THR A 58 1.85 17.37 19.47
C THR A 58 0.83 17.01 20.55
N HIS A 59 0.68 15.72 20.89
CA HIS A 59 -0.33 15.23 21.85
C HIS A 59 -1.76 15.70 21.54
N THR A 60 -2.10 15.93 20.26
CA THR A 60 -3.40 16.45 19.80
C THR A 60 -4.33 15.37 19.25
N ALA A 61 -4.05 14.10 19.51
CA ALA A 61 -4.89 12.99 19.09
C ALA A 61 -6.28 13.08 19.75
N SER A 62 -7.34 13.14 18.92
CA SER A 62 -8.74 13.08 19.38
C SER A 62 -9.42 11.82 18.80
N ASP A 63 -10.48 11.36 19.47
CA ASP A 63 -11.28 10.23 18.97
C ASP A 63 -11.92 10.57 17.60
N PHE A 64 -12.46 11.79 17.48
CA PHE A 64 -13.00 12.29 16.20
C PHE A 64 -11.94 12.30 15.07
N GLY A 65 -10.72 12.80 15.38
CA GLY A 65 -9.62 12.83 14.41
C GLY A 65 -9.24 11.43 13.93
N ARG A 66 -9.22 10.44 14.83
CA ARG A 66 -8.91 9.05 14.49
C ARG A 66 -9.98 8.40 13.59
N GLU A 67 -11.27 8.66 13.86
CA GLU A 67 -12.35 8.15 13.00
C GLU A 67 -12.35 8.83 11.63
N LEU A 68 -12.14 10.16 11.60
CA LEU A 68 -12.03 10.91 10.35
C LEU A 68 -10.84 10.43 9.50
N ASP A 69 -9.69 10.16 10.12
CA ASP A 69 -8.51 9.60 9.48
C ASP A 69 -8.80 8.22 8.88
N SER A 70 -9.49 7.37 9.61
CA SER A 70 -9.92 6.06 9.10
C SER A 70 -10.85 6.15 7.89
N LEU A 71 -11.76 7.12 7.86
CA LEU A 71 -12.64 7.37 6.71
C LEU A 71 -11.83 7.92 5.52
N ALA A 72 -10.91 8.84 5.78
CA ALA A 72 -9.99 9.38 4.79
C ALA A 72 -9.17 8.28 4.12
N ASP A 73 -8.62 7.36 4.92
CA ASP A 73 -7.84 6.23 4.45
C ASP A 73 -8.63 5.31 3.50
N VAL A 74 -9.90 5.02 3.82
CA VAL A 74 -10.76 4.21 2.94
C VAL A 74 -10.98 4.90 1.60
N ILE A 75 -11.19 6.22 1.59
CA ILE A 75 -11.39 6.98 0.35
C ILE A 75 -10.10 7.03 -0.46
N THR A 76 -9.00 7.45 0.17
CA THR A 76 -7.74 7.76 -0.51
C THR A 76 -6.94 6.51 -0.86
N PHE A 77 -6.93 5.49 0.01
CA PHE A 77 -6.15 4.27 -0.18
C PHE A 77 -7.00 3.03 -0.49
N GLY A 78 -8.33 3.17 -0.45
CA GLY A 78 -9.25 2.12 -0.86
C GLY A 78 -9.93 2.45 -2.19
N VAL A 79 -10.80 3.48 -2.20
CA VAL A 79 -11.63 3.82 -3.38
C VAL A 79 -10.79 4.34 -4.55
N ALA A 80 -9.93 5.33 -4.31
CA ALA A 80 -9.15 5.95 -5.38
C ALA A 80 -8.25 4.95 -6.13
N PRO A 81 -7.42 4.11 -5.45
CA PRO A 81 -6.60 3.13 -6.14
C PRO A 81 -7.42 1.97 -6.75
N ALA A 82 -8.57 1.59 -6.17
CA ALA A 82 -9.44 0.59 -6.77
C ALA A 82 -10.02 1.08 -8.11
N LEU A 83 -10.45 2.34 -8.16
CA LEU A 83 -10.97 2.97 -9.37
C LEU A 83 -9.85 3.15 -10.42
N LEU A 84 -8.67 3.60 -10.00
CA LEU A 84 -7.49 3.71 -10.87
C LEU A 84 -7.10 2.36 -11.45
N ALA A 85 -7.04 1.31 -10.63
CA ALA A 85 -6.73 -0.05 -11.05
C ALA A 85 -7.73 -0.59 -12.07
N TRP A 86 -9.01 -0.31 -11.86
CA TRP A 86 -10.08 -0.73 -12.76
C TRP A 86 -10.00 0.01 -14.10
N MET A 87 -9.86 1.33 -14.07
CA MET A 87 -9.79 2.17 -15.29
C MET A 87 -8.57 1.80 -16.12
N TRP A 88 -7.38 1.81 -15.52
CA TRP A 88 -6.11 1.56 -16.20
C TRP A 88 -5.97 0.13 -16.74
N GLY A 89 -6.42 -0.86 -15.96
CA GLY A 89 -6.14 -2.26 -16.22
C GLY A 89 -7.23 -3.03 -16.95
N PHE A 90 -8.50 -2.55 -16.89
CA PHE A 90 -9.63 -3.35 -17.35
C PHE A 90 -10.62 -2.57 -18.22
N GLN A 91 -10.92 -1.31 -17.89
CA GLN A 91 -11.90 -0.54 -18.65
C GLN A 91 -11.34 -0.06 -20.00
N LEU A 92 -10.10 0.37 -20.03
CA LEU A 92 -9.43 0.92 -21.22
C LEU A 92 -8.71 -0.14 -22.06
N LEU A 93 -9.15 -1.39 -21.99
CA LEU A 93 -8.60 -2.48 -22.83
C LEU A 93 -8.79 -2.20 -24.32
N PRO A 94 -7.78 -2.46 -25.15
CA PRO A 94 -7.82 -2.16 -26.58
C PRO A 94 -8.89 -2.99 -27.31
N MET A 95 -9.49 -2.37 -28.34
CA MET A 95 -10.55 -3.00 -29.15
C MET A 95 -10.08 -4.20 -29.98
N VAL A 96 -8.78 -4.41 -30.12
CA VAL A 96 -8.21 -5.58 -30.80
C VAL A 96 -8.49 -6.88 -30.04
N ILE A 97 -8.79 -6.81 -28.75
CA ILE A 97 -9.20 -7.96 -27.94
C ILE A 97 -10.67 -8.29 -28.29
N ALA A 98 -10.96 -9.59 -28.51
CA ALA A 98 -12.32 -10.05 -28.81
C ALA A 98 -13.33 -9.51 -27.78
N PRO A 99 -14.49 -8.97 -28.21
CA PRO A 99 -15.44 -8.28 -27.33
C PRO A 99 -15.88 -9.11 -26.13
N GLU A 100 -16.15 -10.39 -26.32
CA GLU A 100 -16.56 -11.31 -25.24
C GLU A 100 -15.46 -11.49 -24.19
N LEU A 101 -14.20 -11.65 -24.63
CA LEU A 101 -13.06 -11.79 -23.73
C LEU A 101 -12.81 -10.48 -22.97
N ARG A 102 -12.88 -9.35 -23.66
CA ARG A 102 -12.74 -8.01 -23.03
C ARG A 102 -13.79 -7.79 -21.97
N GLN A 103 -15.06 -8.11 -22.26
CA GLN A 103 -16.15 -7.98 -21.29
C GLN A 103 -15.87 -8.84 -20.04
N LYS A 104 -15.53 -10.12 -20.23
CA LYS A 104 -15.22 -11.02 -19.10
C LYS A 104 -14.04 -10.53 -18.26
N ILE A 105 -12.98 -10.01 -18.88
CA ILE A 105 -11.84 -9.45 -18.17
C ILE A 105 -12.27 -8.21 -17.35
N THR A 106 -13.09 -7.32 -17.92
CA THR A 106 -13.60 -6.13 -17.23
C THR A 106 -14.49 -6.49 -16.05
N GLU A 107 -15.37 -7.49 -16.19
CA GLU A 107 -16.21 -8.00 -15.11
C GLU A 107 -15.38 -8.59 -13.97
N LEU A 108 -14.41 -9.47 -14.28
CA LEU A 108 -13.49 -10.04 -13.30
C LEU A 108 -12.63 -8.96 -12.63
N GLY A 109 -12.17 -7.97 -13.40
CA GLY A 109 -11.45 -6.82 -12.90
C GLY A 109 -12.25 -5.99 -11.90
N SER A 110 -13.55 -5.79 -12.18
CA SER A 110 -14.46 -5.09 -11.26
C SER A 110 -14.58 -5.81 -9.93
N VAL A 111 -14.74 -7.14 -9.96
CA VAL A 111 -14.80 -7.97 -8.75
C VAL A 111 -13.48 -7.92 -7.97
N ALA A 112 -12.35 -7.99 -8.66
CA ALA A 112 -11.03 -7.91 -8.02
C ALA A 112 -10.78 -6.55 -7.37
N CYS A 113 -11.15 -5.45 -8.04
CA CYS A 113 -11.01 -4.10 -7.49
C CYS A 113 -11.96 -3.88 -6.29
N PHE A 114 -13.18 -4.40 -6.34
CA PHE A 114 -14.08 -4.41 -5.18
C PHE A 114 -13.51 -5.23 -4.03
N ALA A 115 -12.95 -6.41 -4.30
CA ALA A 115 -12.31 -7.24 -3.27
C ALA A 115 -11.09 -6.53 -2.65
N PHE A 116 -10.28 -5.80 -3.44
CA PHE A 116 -9.19 -4.97 -2.95
C PHE A 116 -9.71 -3.88 -1.98
N LEU A 117 -10.76 -3.15 -2.36
CA LEU A 117 -11.39 -2.14 -1.51
C LEU A 117 -11.88 -2.74 -0.19
N MET A 118 -12.61 -3.87 -0.26
CA MET A 118 -13.13 -4.56 0.93
C MET A 118 -12.00 -5.11 1.82
N ALA A 119 -10.92 -5.59 1.22
CA ALA A 119 -9.73 -6.03 1.94
C ALA A 119 -9.09 -4.88 2.73
N GLY A 120 -8.94 -3.71 2.10
CA GLY A 120 -8.42 -2.50 2.73
C GLY A 120 -9.29 -2.02 3.90
N ALA A 121 -10.61 -1.90 3.67
CA ALA A 121 -11.56 -1.49 4.69
C ALA A 121 -11.61 -2.48 5.88
N SER A 122 -11.67 -3.78 5.60
CA SER A 122 -11.67 -4.83 6.63
C SER A 122 -10.39 -4.83 7.46
N ARG A 123 -9.24 -4.60 6.80
CA ARG A 123 -7.96 -4.46 7.51
C ARG A 123 -7.97 -3.27 8.45
N LEU A 124 -8.47 -2.13 8.00
CA LEU A 124 -8.51 -0.91 8.80
C LEU A 124 -9.44 -1.09 10.01
N ALA A 125 -10.64 -1.65 9.80
CA ALA A 125 -11.56 -1.98 10.87
C ALA A 125 -10.93 -2.93 11.90
N ARG A 126 -10.24 -3.99 11.43
CA ARG A 126 -9.50 -4.91 12.32
C ARG A 126 -8.42 -4.20 13.13
N PHE A 127 -7.68 -3.27 12.50
CA PHE A 127 -6.63 -2.52 13.18
C PHE A 127 -7.19 -1.59 14.28
N ASN A 128 -8.34 -0.97 14.06
CA ASN A 128 -9.00 -0.09 15.03
C ASN A 128 -9.54 -0.84 16.26
N ILE A 129 -9.97 -2.10 16.07
CA ILE A 129 -10.55 -2.92 17.15
C ILE A 129 -9.46 -3.71 17.91
N ALA A 130 -8.41 -4.15 17.22
CA ALA A 130 -7.42 -5.06 17.79
C ALA A 130 -6.45 -4.33 18.74
N LYS A 131 -6.48 -4.74 20.03
CA LYS A 131 -5.45 -4.34 21.01
C LYS A 131 -4.20 -5.22 20.79
N ASN A 132 -3.11 -4.64 20.23
CA ASN A 132 -1.81 -5.31 20.01
C ASN A 132 -1.87 -6.59 19.14
N PRO A 133 -2.25 -6.52 17.88
CA PRO A 133 -2.31 -7.68 17.01
C PRO A 133 -0.92 -8.31 16.82
N VAL A 134 -0.83 -9.64 16.96
CA VAL A 134 0.41 -10.41 16.77
C VAL A 134 0.40 -11.08 15.41
N PRO A 135 1.44 -10.92 14.58
CA PRO A 135 1.51 -11.61 13.28
C PRO A 135 1.73 -13.11 13.45
N SER A 136 1.21 -13.90 12.48
CA SER A 136 1.33 -15.36 12.48
C SER A 136 2.77 -15.88 12.28
N ASN A 137 3.67 -15.00 11.84
CA ASN A 137 5.12 -15.26 11.77
C ASN A 137 5.85 -14.22 12.65
N PRO A 138 6.04 -14.49 13.96
CA PRO A 138 6.59 -13.52 14.89
C PRO A 138 7.99 -13.04 14.47
N GLY A 139 8.24 -11.75 14.72
CA GLY A 139 9.49 -11.08 14.42
C GLY A 139 10.51 -11.16 15.55
N ARG A 140 11.53 -10.30 15.50
CA ARG A 140 12.50 -10.15 16.58
C ARG A 140 11.82 -9.56 17.81
N PRO A 141 12.15 -10.04 19.03
CA PRO A 141 11.65 -9.47 20.26
C PRO A 141 11.93 -7.95 20.34
N GLY A 142 10.98 -7.18 20.85
CA GLY A 142 11.11 -5.72 21.01
C GLY A 142 10.90 -4.88 19.75
N LYS A 143 10.69 -5.47 18.56
CA LYS A 143 10.35 -4.72 17.34
C LYS A 143 8.85 -4.81 17.01
N LYS A 144 8.28 -3.68 16.60
CA LYS A 144 6.88 -3.61 16.17
C LYS A 144 6.76 -3.94 14.69
N TYR A 145 5.77 -4.76 14.35
CA TYR A 145 5.46 -5.15 12.99
C TYR A 145 3.98 -4.93 12.70
N PHE A 146 3.66 -4.64 11.45
CA PHE A 146 2.28 -4.67 11.00
C PHE A 146 1.82 -6.10 10.78
N VAL A 147 0.56 -6.37 11.11
CA VAL A 147 -0.16 -7.61 10.75
C VAL A 147 -0.92 -7.35 9.46
N GLY A 148 -0.51 -8.01 8.39
CA GLY A 148 -0.96 -7.70 7.03
C GLY A 148 -0.34 -6.42 6.46
N MET A 149 -0.40 -6.30 5.14
CA MET A 149 0.13 -5.12 4.43
C MET A 149 -0.71 -3.88 4.77
N PRO A 150 -0.10 -2.73 5.11
CA PRO A 150 -0.82 -1.47 5.34
C PRO A 150 -1.62 -1.04 4.12
N ILE A 151 -2.81 -0.44 4.33
CA ILE A 151 -3.66 0.04 3.22
C ILE A 151 -2.95 1.11 2.37
N PRO A 152 -2.17 2.08 2.93
CA PRO A 152 -1.40 3.01 2.12
C PRO A 152 -0.32 2.29 1.28
N ALA A 153 0.28 1.20 1.80
CA ALA A 153 1.25 0.44 1.03
C ALA A 153 0.61 -0.33 -0.14
N GLY A 154 -0.60 -0.89 0.06
CA GLY A 154 -1.37 -1.50 -1.01
C GLY A 154 -1.73 -0.52 -2.12
N ALA A 155 -2.22 0.65 -1.74
CA ALA A 155 -2.49 1.76 -2.64
C ALA A 155 -1.22 2.20 -3.39
N GLY A 156 -0.09 2.31 -2.66
CA GLY A 156 1.21 2.65 -3.23
C GLY A 156 1.70 1.65 -4.28
N VAL A 157 1.45 0.34 -4.11
CA VAL A 157 1.78 -0.67 -5.14
C VAL A 157 0.98 -0.44 -6.42
N ILE A 158 -0.33 -0.22 -6.30
CA ILE A 158 -1.21 0.09 -7.44
C ILE A 158 -0.72 1.35 -8.16
N ALA A 159 -0.54 2.44 -7.42
CA ALA A 159 -0.08 3.71 -7.96
C ALA A 159 1.30 3.61 -8.62
N ALA A 160 2.26 2.95 -7.97
CA ALA A 160 3.62 2.81 -8.49
C ALA A 160 3.69 2.05 -9.82
N ILE A 161 2.83 1.03 -10.03
CA ILE A 161 2.76 0.29 -11.29
C ILE A 161 2.17 1.17 -12.39
N VAL A 162 1.09 1.91 -12.12
CA VAL A 162 0.47 2.83 -13.08
C VAL A 162 1.43 3.96 -13.43
N HIS A 163 2.10 4.57 -12.44
CA HIS A 163 3.11 5.61 -12.65
C HIS A 163 4.31 5.09 -13.45
N TYR A 164 4.77 3.85 -13.20
CA TYR A 164 5.86 3.24 -13.97
C TYR A 164 5.53 3.13 -15.47
N SER A 165 4.27 2.86 -15.83
CA SER A 165 3.80 2.83 -17.21
C SER A 165 3.54 4.22 -17.81
N GLY A 166 3.71 5.31 -17.03
CA GLY A 166 3.32 6.68 -17.42
C GLY A 166 1.83 6.84 -17.66
N GLY A 167 1.00 6.12 -16.90
CA GLY A 167 -0.45 6.11 -17.06
C GLY A 167 -0.97 5.37 -18.29
N SER A 168 -0.09 4.85 -19.18
CA SER A 168 -0.51 4.14 -20.40
C SER A 168 -1.29 2.88 -20.03
N PRO A 169 -2.56 2.74 -20.48
CA PRO A 169 -3.39 1.59 -20.14
C PRO A 169 -2.81 0.26 -20.64
N VAL A 170 -3.26 -0.81 -20.03
CA VAL A 170 -2.89 -2.18 -20.41
C VAL A 170 -3.27 -2.46 -21.86
N ASN A 171 -2.33 -2.99 -22.65
CA ASN A 171 -2.45 -3.15 -24.10
C ASN A 171 -2.69 -4.59 -24.57
N SER A 172 -2.69 -5.58 -23.69
CA SER A 172 -2.90 -6.99 -24.02
C SER A 172 -3.67 -7.73 -22.95
N TRP A 173 -4.33 -8.81 -23.31
CA TRP A 173 -5.08 -9.63 -22.36
C TRP A 173 -4.17 -10.34 -21.33
N TRP A 174 -2.95 -10.70 -21.69
CA TRP A 174 -1.98 -11.28 -20.77
C TRP A 174 -1.54 -10.31 -19.67
N THR A 175 -1.29 -9.06 -20.05
CA THR A 175 -0.94 -8.01 -19.08
C THR A 175 -2.14 -7.67 -18.20
N ALA A 176 -3.38 -7.71 -18.73
CA ALA A 176 -4.59 -7.55 -17.95
C ALA A 176 -4.77 -8.68 -16.93
N MET A 177 -4.51 -9.94 -17.30
CA MET A 177 -4.57 -11.07 -16.37
C MET A 177 -3.47 -11.01 -15.30
N SER A 178 -2.26 -10.60 -15.68
CA SER A 178 -1.18 -10.38 -14.72
C SER A 178 -1.52 -9.26 -13.73
N TRP A 179 -2.18 -8.21 -14.22
CA TRP A 179 -2.68 -7.12 -13.40
C TRP A 179 -3.81 -7.57 -12.46
N LEU A 180 -4.77 -8.35 -12.96
CA LEU A 180 -5.81 -8.97 -12.14
C LEU A 180 -5.20 -9.75 -10.97
N LEU A 181 -4.22 -10.60 -11.26
CA LEU A 181 -3.50 -11.37 -10.25
C LEU A 181 -2.82 -10.43 -9.25
N MET A 182 -2.17 -9.35 -9.70
CA MET A 182 -1.52 -8.38 -8.84
C MET A 182 -2.51 -7.72 -7.87
N VAL A 183 -3.66 -7.22 -8.36
CA VAL A 183 -4.70 -6.60 -7.54
C VAL A 183 -5.22 -7.58 -6.48
N VAL A 184 -5.48 -8.84 -6.86
CA VAL A 184 -5.93 -9.90 -5.95
C VAL A 184 -4.86 -10.22 -4.89
N VAL A 185 -3.59 -10.32 -5.30
CA VAL A 185 -2.47 -10.59 -4.37
C VAL A 185 -2.32 -9.44 -3.38
N VAL A 186 -2.38 -8.19 -3.82
CA VAL A 186 -2.31 -7.03 -2.93
C VAL A 186 -3.47 -7.04 -1.93
N GLY A 187 -4.71 -7.28 -2.39
CA GLY A 187 -5.89 -7.43 -1.52
C GLY A 187 -5.70 -8.56 -0.49
N TYR A 188 -5.23 -9.72 -0.92
CA TYR A 188 -4.94 -10.84 -0.02
C TYR A 188 -3.88 -10.48 1.03
N LEU A 189 -2.79 -9.81 0.64
CA LEU A 189 -1.72 -9.42 1.56
C LEU A 189 -2.22 -8.43 2.62
N MET A 190 -3.18 -7.55 2.30
CA MET A 190 -3.79 -6.63 3.27
C MET A 190 -4.59 -7.37 4.36
N VAL A 191 -5.35 -8.40 4.00
CA VAL A 191 -6.14 -9.20 4.95
C VAL A 191 -5.30 -10.26 5.66
N SER A 192 -4.15 -10.64 5.10
CA SER A 192 -3.27 -11.66 5.66
C SER A 192 -2.82 -11.34 7.10
N THR A 193 -2.42 -12.37 7.82
CA THR A 193 -1.82 -12.23 9.14
C THR A 193 -0.29 -12.21 9.10
N TRP A 194 0.28 -11.96 7.93
CA TRP A 194 1.72 -11.99 7.71
C TRP A 194 2.38 -10.73 8.25
N ARG A 195 3.65 -10.86 8.62
CA ARG A 195 4.44 -9.77 9.17
C ARG A 195 4.94 -8.84 8.07
N PHE A 196 4.66 -7.55 8.21
CA PHE A 196 5.25 -6.48 7.41
C PHE A 196 6.09 -5.55 8.29
N TYR A 197 7.12 -4.95 7.70
CA TYR A 197 7.98 -4.03 8.44
C TYR A 197 7.23 -2.73 8.79
N SER A 198 7.38 -2.29 10.04
CA SER A 198 6.84 -1.01 10.48
C SER A 198 7.96 0.01 10.56
N PHE A 199 7.87 1.07 9.76
CA PHE A 199 8.82 2.19 9.79
C PHE A 199 8.68 3.07 11.05
N LYS A 200 7.76 2.72 11.95
CA LYS A 200 7.52 3.48 13.21
C LYS A 200 8.69 3.38 14.20
N ASP A 201 9.52 2.34 14.10
CA ASP A 201 10.66 2.09 15.00
C ASP A 201 11.98 2.69 14.47
N ILE A 202 11.93 3.55 13.45
CA ILE A 202 13.13 4.29 13.03
C ILE A 202 13.41 5.35 14.09
N ASP A 203 14.38 5.04 14.95
CA ASP A 203 14.85 5.94 16.01
C ASP A 203 15.81 6.97 15.39
N PHE A 204 15.32 8.20 15.21
CA PHE A 204 16.12 9.33 14.73
C PHE A 204 17.15 9.80 15.77
N GLY A 205 16.98 9.41 17.05
CA GLY A 205 17.92 9.66 18.15
C GLY A 205 19.09 8.64 18.22
N SER A 206 19.16 7.69 17.27
CA SER A 206 20.19 6.64 17.28
C SER A 206 21.59 7.24 17.20
N ARG A 207 22.58 6.51 17.76
CA ARG A 207 24.00 6.91 17.77
C ARG A 207 24.66 7.09 16.39
N ARG A 208 23.91 6.95 15.29
CA ARG A 208 24.42 7.09 13.91
C ARG A 208 23.42 7.83 12.99
N PRO A 209 23.09 9.11 13.28
CA PRO A 209 22.11 9.88 12.48
C PRO A 209 22.59 10.08 11.04
N PHE A 210 23.92 10.16 10.80
CA PHE A 210 24.53 10.37 9.50
C PHE A 210 24.13 9.28 8.48
N ARG A 211 24.09 8.00 8.88
CA ARG A 211 23.67 6.92 7.96
C ARG A 211 22.22 7.05 7.52
N LEU A 212 21.34 7.46 8.41
CA LEU A 212 19.93 7.69 8.09
C LEU A 212 19.77 8.86 7.12
N ILE A 213 20.48 9.97 7.35
CA ILE A 213 20.47 11.14 6.47
C ILE A 213 20.93 10.75 5.06
N VAL A 214 22.04 9.99 4.95
CA VAL A 214 22.54 9.53 3.66
C VAL A 214 21.55 8.62 2.95
N ILE A 215 20.94 7.66 3.65
CA ILE A 215 19.93 6.76 3.05
C ILE A 215 18.72 7.55 2.57
N PHE A 216 18.17 8.46 3.39
CA PHE A 216 17.04 9.30 3.00
C PHE A 216 17.41 10.25 1.84
N GLY A 217 18.64 10.78 1.82
CA GLY A 217 19.17 11.59 0.74
C GLY A 217 19.25 10.82 -0.59
N ILE A 218 19.78 9.59 -0.56
CA ILE A 218 19.88 8.72 -1.74
C ILE A 218 18.47 8.36 -2.25
N VAL A 219 17.56 7.95 -1.35
CA VAL A 219 16.19 7.61 -1.72
C VAL A 219 15.47 8.83 -2.29
N GLY A 220 15.58 10.00 -1.66
CA GLY A 220 14.99 11.24 -2.15
C GLY A 220 15.55 11.66 -3.52
N ALA A 221 16.87 11.61 -3.70
CA ALA A 221 17.50 11.86 -4.99
C ALA A 221 17.04 10.86 -6.06
N SER A 222 16.96 9.57 -5.71
CA SER A 222 16.48 8.54 -6.65
C SER A 222 15.03 8.81 -7.08
N ILE A 223 14.16 9.23 -6.17
CA ILE A 223 12.76 9.60 -6.50
C ILE A 223 12.76 10.88 -7.34
N TRP A 224 13.62 11.86 -7.06
CA TRP A 224 13.67 13.11 -7.80
C TRP A 224 14.10 12.92 -9.26
N PHE A 225 15.17 12.15 -9.49
CA PHE A 225 15.74 11.96 -10.82
C PHE A 225 15.09 10.79 -11.59
N PHE A 226 14.58 9.78 -10.90
CA PHE A 226 14.08 8.53 -11.48
C PHE A 226 12.78 8.10 -10.79
N SER A 227 11.75 8.97 -10.72
CA SER A 227 10.51 8.71 -9.96
C SER A 227 9.89 7.36 -10.30
N ARG A 228 9.69 7.08 -11.58
CA ARG A 228 9.01 5.87 -12.07
C ARG A 228 9.69 4.58 -11.61
N PRO A 229 10.96 4.29 -11.94
CA PRO A 229 11.60 3.05 -11.51
C PRO A 229 11.88 3.02 -10.00
N ALA A 230 12.14 4.16 -9.35
CA ALA A 230 12.42 4.21 -7.93
C ALA A 230 11.18 3.86 -7.10
N LEU A 231 10.04 4.50 -7.38
CA LEU A 231 8.79 4.23 -6.67
C LEU A 231 8.29 2.80 -6.92
N PHE A 232 8.39 2.32 -8.16
CA PHE A 232 8.09 0.94 -8.51
C PHE A 232 8.94 -0.06 -7.71
N ALA A 233 10.26 0.14 -7.69
CA ALA A 233 11.18 -0.74 -6.96
C ALA A 233 10.89 -0.74 -5.45
N ILE A 234 10.67 0.44 -4.84
CA ILE A 234 10.33 0.56 -3.41
C ILE A 234 9.03 -0.19 -3.09
N ALA A 235 7.98 0.01 -3.88
CA ALA A 235 6.68 -0.62 -3.66
C ALA A 235 6.76 -2.16 -3.78
N ILE A 236 7.40 -2.67 -4.83
CA ILE A 236 7.56 -4.11 -5.05
C ILE A 236 8.46 -4.75 -3.99
N LEU A 237 9.58 -4.11 -3.63
CA LEU A 237 10.47 -4.63 -2.57
C LEU A 237 9.77 -4.67 -1.22
N TYR A 238 8.96 -3.65 -0.89
CA TYR A 238 8.16 -3.67 0.33
C TYR A 238 7.13 -4.80 0.34
N MET A 239 6.38 -4.96 -0.74
CA MET A 239 5.41 -6.05 -0.90
C MET A 239 6.11 -7.42 -0.80
N ALA A 240 7.21 -7.61 -1.54
CA ALA A 240 7.98 -8.85 -1.55
C ALA A 240 8.57 -9.18 -0.16
N SER A 241 8.95 -8.18 0.64
CA SER A 241 9.52 -8.39 1.97
C SER A 241 8.61 -9.20 2.89
N GLY A 242 7.30 -8.92 2.88
CA GLY A 242 6.32 -9.66 3.68
C GLY A 242 6.19 -11.12 3.24
N VAL A 243 6.18 -11.36 1.93
CA VAL A 243 6.12 -12.69 1.33
C VAL A 243 7.39 -13.49 1.66
N LEU A 244 8.57 -12.89 1.43
CA LEU A 244 9.86 -13.54 1.69
C LEU A 244 10.03 -13.93 3.16
N TRP A 245 9.65 -13.05 4.09
CA TRP A 245 9.71 -13.37 5.51
C TRP A 245 8.77 -14.50 5.91
N ARG A 246 7.61 -14.59 5.27
CA ARG A 246 6.69 -15.72 5.49
C ARG A 246 7.27 -17.02 4.97
N LEU A 247 7.81 -17.03 3.77
CA LEU A 247 8.46 -18.19 3.17
C LEU A 247 9.64 -18.68 4.02
N GLN A 248 10.55 -17.75 4.40
CA GLN A 248 11.68 -18.09 5.28
C GLN A 248 11.22 -18.71 6.60
N TRP A 249 10.13 -18.23 7.18
CA TRP A 249 9.60 -18.77 8.43
C TRP A 249 9.03 -20.19 8.24
N ILE A 250 8.32 -20.46 7.13
CA ILE A 250 7.81 -21.79 6.81
C ILE A 250 8.95 -22.80 6.65
N PHE A 251 10.02 -22.42 5.94
CA PHE A 251 11.18 -23.29 5.73
C PHE A 251 11.97 -23.53 7.03
N ARG A 252 12.11 -22.53 7.90
CA ARG A 252 12.80 -22.68 9.19
C ARG A 252 12.05 -23.53 10.21
N ARG A 253 10.72 -23.60 10.15
CA ARG A 253 9.90 -24.44 11.03
C ARG A 253 10.11 -25.94 10.82
N LYS A 254 10.73 -26.37 9.73
CA LYS A 254 11.04 -27.77 9.44
C LYS A 254 12.27 -28.29 10.22
N THR A 255 13.04 -27.42 10.88
CA THR A 255 14.07 -27.84 11.84
C THR A 255 13.43 -27.91 13.24
N PRO A 256 13.27 -29.11 13.85
CA PRO A 256 12.77 -29.21 15.21
C PRO A 256 13.71 -28.46 16.16
N PRO A 257 13.19 -27.77 17.20
CA PRO A 257 14.06 -27.20 18.22
C PRO A 257 14.90 -28.31 18.83
N TYR A 258 16.21 -28.08 18.94
CA TYR A 258 17.12 -28.95 19.69
C TYR A 258 16.51 -29.17 21.07
N ARG A 259 16.09 -30.42 21.34
CA ARG A 259 15.70 -30.83 22.67
C ARG A 259 16.99 -30.83 23.49
N GLU A 260 17.16 -29.86 24.36
CA GLU A 260 18.14 -29.98 25.44
C GLU A 260 17.83 -31.26 26.16
N ALA A 261 18.80 -32.17 26.15
CA ALA A 261 18.74 -33.41 26.91
C ALA A 261 18.56 -33.00 28.38
N SER A 262 17.43 -33.41 28.97
CA SER A 262 17.23 -33.29 30.41
C SER A 262 18.42 -33.95 31.11
N PRO A 263 19.06 -33.33 32.10
CA PRO A 263 20.07 -34.00 32.90
C PRO A 263 19.39 -35.20 33.57
N THR A 264 19.92 -36.37 33.28
CA THR A 264 19.57 -37.61 33.98
C THR A 264 19.91 -37.47 35.47
N PRO A 265 19.04 -37.95 36.38
CA PRO A 265 19.19 -37.81 37.81
C PRO A 265 20.44 -38.53 38.38
#